data_82c1ff07db13689068a1e5638660a042
#
_entry.id   82c1ff07db13689068a1e5638660a042
#
_cell.length_a   1.000
_cell.length_b   1.000
_cell.length_c   1.000
_cell.angle_alpha   90.00
_cell.angle_beta   90.00
_cell.angle_gamma   90.00
#
_symmetry.space_group_name_H-M   'P 1'
#
loop_
_entity.id
_entity.type
_entity.pdbx_description
1 polymer ?
#
loop_
_entity_poly.entity_id
_entity_poly.type
_entity_poly.pdbx_seq_one_letter_code
_entity_poly.pdbx_strand_id
1 'polypeptide(L)'
;YLYPGYQGAAYLGSAFNPFQLNMKQKYLAGRSTTKIQKAPVLENLQEQGGRVQGRVSLLESLDQINRDIDQSGSIEALDRYQQEAVDMVLSGRARAAFDIDRESDALRDLYGRGPWGHYTLMARRLVEQGVSFVTVDMPHWDNHSKIKDALEDRLPYLDRAVAGLLEDLKQRGMLDDTLVVVMGEFGRTPKLNSGQPGIPIPGRDHWGQAMSVILAGGGLKTGQVIGATNSKAEHPVARALKPDDVLATIYTVLGIDPQTNFQDFAGRPVPLVDHGQAIRGIL
;
A
#
# COMPACT_ATOMS: atom_id res chain seq x y z
N TYR A 1 0.33 -14.01 -5.23
CA TYR A 1 -1.03 -13.99 -5.79
C TYR A 1 -1.70 -12.72 -5.30
N LEU A 2 -1.61 -11.67 -6.06
CA LEU A 2 -2.59 -10.60 -5.95
C LEU A 2 -3.87 -11.16 -6.54
N TYR A 3 -4.91 -11.25 -5.74
CA TYR A 3 -6.24 -11.58 -6.27
C TYR A 3 -6.70 -10.38 -7.11
N PRO A 4 -6.77 -10.49 -8.44
CA PRO A 4 -6.98 -9.34 -9.31
C PRO A 4 -8.32 -8.62 -9.07
N GLY A 5 -9.20 -9.19 -8.28
CA GLY A 5 -10.53 -8.63 -8.03
C GLY A 5 -10.67 -7.72 -6.79
N TYR A 6 -9.71 -7.74 -5.85
CA TYR A 6 -9.86 -7.00 -4.58
C TYR A 6 -9.13 -5.67 -4.51
N GLN A 7 -8.26 -5.37 -5.46
CA GLN A 7 -7.46 -4.14 -5.47
C GLN A 7 -7.79 -3.22 -6.65
N GLY A 8 -8.80 -3.54 -7.43
CA GLY A 8 -9.27 -2.70 -8.51
C GLY A 8 -10.16 -1.57 -8.01
N ALA A 9 -10.34 -0.55 -8.86
CA ALA A 9 -11.19 0.60 -8.59
C ALA A 9 -12.70 0.27 -8.58
N ALA A 10 -13.05 -1.00 -8.76
CA ALA A 10 -14.42 -1.52 -8.72
C ALA A 10 -15.41 -0.65 -9.52
N TYR A 11 -16.36 -0.01 -8.84
CA TYR A 11 -17.38 0.83 -9.47
C TYR A 11 -16.84 2.14 -10.07
N LEU A 12 -15.64 2.57 -9.71
CA LEU A 12 -15.01 3.77 -10.31
C LEU A 12 -14.51 3.53 -11.73
N GLY A 13 -14.37 2.27 -12.14
CA GLY A 13 -13.91 1.89 -13.48
C GLY A 13 -12.40 1.71 -13.61
N SER A 14 -11.99 1.10 -14.71
CA SER A 14 -10.59 0.67 -14.93
C SER A 14 -9.59 1.82 -15.03
N ALA A 15 -10.02 3.04 -15.37
CA ALA A 15 -9.17 4.23 -15.41
C ALA A 15 -8.57 4.58 -14.04
N PHE A 16 -9.26 4.20 -12.96
CA PHE A 16 -8.84 4.45 -11.58
C PHE A 16 -8.14 3.24 -10.94
N ASN A 17 -7.88 2.18 -11.71
CA ASN A 17 -7.15 1.04 -11.15
C ASN A 17 -5.73 1.45 -10.75
N PRO A 18 -5.25 0.99 -9.59
CA PRO A 18 -3.86 1.23 -9.20
C PRO A 18 -2.91 0.55 -10.20
N PHE A 19 -1.76 1.15 -10.42
CA PHE A 19 -0.68 0.51 -11.16
C PHE A 19 -0.14 -0.67 -10.35
N GLN A 20 -0.21 -1.87 -10.92
CA GLN A 20 0.21 -3.10 -10.25
C GLN A 20 1.48 -3.66 -10.87
N LEU A 21 2.50 -3.87 -10.04
CA LEU A 21 3.69 -4.63 -10.41
C LEU A 21 3.44 -6.11 -10.16
N ASN A 22 3.02 -6.82 -11.20
CA ASN A 22 2.91 -8.27 -11.15
C ASN A 22 4.30 -8.90 -11.29
N MET A 23 4.99 -9.09 -10.18
CA MET A 23 6.20 -9.87 -10.16
C MET A 23 5.82 -11.34 -9.99
N LYS A 24 6.08 -12.18 -10.99
CA LYS A 24 5.89 -13.63 -10.91
C LYS A 24 6.80 -14.17 -9.80
N GLN A 25 6.28 -14.24 -8.58
CA GLN A 25 6.96 -14.90 -7.48
C GLN A 25 6.67 -16.40 -7.53
N LYS A 26 7.72 -17.16 -7.68
CA LYS A 26 7.72 -18.52 -7.19
C LYS A 26 7.83 -18.42 -5.67
N TYR A 27 6.79 -18.84 -5.00
CA TYR A 27 6.57 -18.71 -3.59
C TYR A 27 7.70 -19.30 -2.73
N LEU A 28 8.38 -18.46 -1.97
CA LEU A 28 9.22 -18.85 -0.81
C LEU A 28 9.29 -17.64 0.12
N ALA A 29 8.59 -17.71 1.25
CA ALA A 29 8.81 -16.78 2.34
C ALA A 29 10.30 -16.81 2.70
N GLY A 30 10.92 -15.65 2.76
CA GLY A 30 12.20 -15.42 3.37
C GLY A 30 13.46 -16.08 2.77
N ARG A 31 13.37 -17.21 2.14
CA ARG A 31 14.54 -17.96 1.64
C ARG A 31 14.77 -17.89 0.13
N SER A 32 13.98 -17.11 -0.59
CA SER A 32 14.16 -17.01 -2.04
C SER A 32 15.35 -16.13 -2.37
N THR A 33 16.41 -16.72 -2.86
CA THR A 33 17.51 -16.10 -3.60
C THR A 33 17.07 -15.70 -5.03
N THR A 34 15.78 -15.68 -5.31
CA THR A 34 15.25 -15.36 -6.63
C THR A 34 15.66 -13.94 -6.97
N LYS A 35 16.50 -13.77 -7.97
CA LYS A 35 16.77 -12.47 -8.59
C LYS A 35 15.38 -11.86 -8.90
N ILE A 36 15.12 -10.68 -8.35
CA ILE A 36 13.94 -9.90 -8.73
C ILE A 36 14.06 -9.73 -10.24
N GLN A 37 13.17 -10.36 -10.99
CA GLN A 37 13.13 -10.12 -12.44
C GLN A 37 12.88 -8.62 -12.63
N LYS A 38 13.75 -7.96 -13.38
CA LYS A 38 13.49 -6.58 -13.82
C LYS A 38 12.08 -6.56 -14.38
N ALA A 39 11.28 -5.63 -13.93
CA ALA A 39 9.87 -5.58 -14.31
C ALA A 39 9.75 -5.53 -15.84
N PRO A 40 9.22 -6.55 -16.52
CA PRO A 40 9.24 -6.65 -17.99
C PRO A 40 8.51 -5.47 -18.67
N VAL A 41 7.57 -4.86 -17.94
CA VAL A 41 6.81 -3.68 -18.40
C VAL A 41 7.72 -2.47 -18.62
N LEU A 42 8.83 -2.35 -17.88
CA LEU A 42 9.71 -1.18 -17.98
C LEU A 42 10.74 -1.31 -19.12
N GLU A 43 11.10 -2.52 -19.52
CA GLU A 43 11.95 -2.75 -20.70
C GLU A 43 11.22 -2.39 -21.99
N ASN A 44 9.94 -2.72 -22.08
CA ASN A 44 9.11 -2.39 -23.25
C ASN A 44 8.77 -0.90 -23.36
N LEU A 45 8.83 -0.12 -22.28
CA LEU A 45 8.55 1.32 -22.34
C LEU A 45 9.63 2.11 -23.09
N GLN A 46 10.87 1.64 -23.13
CA GLN A 46 11.93 2.28 -23.93
C GLN A 46 11.75 2.11 -25.44
N GLU A 47 11.32 0.93 -25.86
CA GLU A 47 11.09 0.64 -27.29
C GLU A 47 9.81 1.32 -27.82
N GLN A 48 8.90 1.69 -26.93
CA GLN A 48 7.60 2.28 -27.28
C GLN A 48 7.49 3.78 -27.04
N GLY A 49 8.57 4.45 -26.63
CA GLY A 49 8.55 5.89 -26.31
C GLY A 49 7.93 6.76 -27.42
N GLY A 50 8.26 6.51 -28.67
CA GLY A 50 7.64 7.18 -29.82
C GLY A 50 6.17 6.84 -30.05
N ARG A 51 5.73 5.63 -29.67
CA ARG A 51 4.33 5.21 -29.76
C ARG A 51 3.47 5.77 -28.63
N VAL A 52 4.03 5.89 -27.43
CA VAL A 52 3.37 6.52 -26.27
C VAL A 52 3.14 8.00 -26.57
N GLN A 53 4.15 8.71 -27.06
CA GLN A 53 4.04 10.11 -27.47
C GLN A 53 2.97 10.31 -28.56
N GLY A 54 2.91 9.45 -29.57
CA GLY A 54 1.88 9.51 -30.61
C GLY A 54 0.47 9.20 -30.11
N ARG A 55 0.33 8.37 -29.08
CA ARG A 55 -0.97 8.08 -28.44
C ARG A 55 -1.41 9.22 -27.52
N VAL A 56 -0.48 9.87 -26.83
CA VAL A 56 -0.76 11.05 -26.00
C VAL A 56 -1.25 12.20 -26.89
N SER A 57 -0.57 12.51 -28.00
CA SER A 57 -1.01 13.55 -28.92
C SER A 57 -2.33 13.25 -29.60
N LEU A 58 -2.67 11.96 -29.84
CA LEU A 58 -3.98 11.55 -30.35
C LEU A 58 -5.08 11.73 -29.27
N LEU A 59 -4.79 11.34 -28.02
CA LEU A 59 -5.68 11.58 -26.87
C LEU A 59 -5.94 13.06 -26.67
N GLU A 60 -4.90 13.89 -26.66
CA GLU A 60 -5.02 15.36 -26.55
C GLU A 60 -5.89 15.94 -27.66
N SER A 61 -5.80 15.41 -28.89
CA SER A 61 -6.62 15.85 -30.03
C SER A 61 -8.10 15.42 -29.87
N LEU A 62 -8.36 14.26 -29.26
CA LEU A 62 -9.71 13.78 -28.97
C LEU A 62 -10.33 14.49 -27.73
N ASP A 63 -9.52 14.79 -26.73
CA ASP A 63 -9.95 15.46 -25.51
C ASP A 63 -10.23 16.95 -25.75
N GLN A 64 -9.61 17.57 -26.75
CA GLN A 64 -9.96 18.92 -27.18
C GLN A 64 -11.41 19.04 -27.64
N ILE A 65 -11.96 17.97 -28.22
CA ILE A 65 -13.37 17.90 -28.63
C ILE A 65 -14.31 17.79 -27.43
N ASN A 66 -13.86 17.16 -26.34
CA ASN A 66 -14.65 16.98 -25.12
C ASN A 66 -14.57 18.18 -24.18
N ARG A 67 -13.50 19.00 -24.23
CA ARG A 67 -13.31 20.20 -23.39
C ARG A 67 -14.35 21.28 -23.66
N ASP A 68 -14.83 21.38 -24.88
CA ASP A 68 -15.88 22.33 -25.24
C ASP A 68 -17.24 22.01 -24.59
N ILE A 69 -17.36 20.85 -23.95
CA ILE A 69 -18.59 20.31 -23.32
C ILE A 69 -18.48 20.27 -21.79
N ASP A 70 -17.27 20.28 -21.20
CA ASP A 70 -17.08 20.16 -19.76
C ASP A 70 -17.09 21.50 -19.02
N GLN A 71 -18.22 21.81 -18.39
CA GLN A 71 -18.37 22.99 -17.52
C GLN A 71 -17.87 22.75 -16.07
N SER A 72 -17.41 21.55 -15.71
CA SER A 72 -17.10 21.16 -14.32
C SER A 72 -15.63 21.28 -13.92
N GLY A 73 -14.71 21.48 -14.88
CA GLY A 73 -13.26 21.48 -14.62
C GLY A 73 -12.66 20.12 -14.25
N SER A 74 -13.47 19.06 -14.25
CA SER A 74 -13.04 17.70 -13.88
C SER A 74 -12.08 17.12 -14.92
N ILE A 75 -12.23 17.49 -16.19
CA ILE A 75 -11.35 17.04 -17.28
C ILE A 75 -9.97 17.69 -17.17
N GLU A 76 -9.88 18.98 -16.82
CA GLU A 76 -8.57 19.63 -16.60
C GLU A 76 -7.75 19.00 -15.47
N ALA A 77 -8.41 18.59 -14.38
CA ALA A 77 -7.73 17.89 -13.29
C ALA A 77 -7.24 16.49 -13.73
N LEU A 78 -8.08 15.77 -14.49
CA LEU A 78 -7.73 14.45 -15.03
C LEU A 78 -6.57 14.55 -16.03
N ASP A 79 -6.58 15.54 -16.91
CA ASP A 79 -5.53 15.82 -17.88
C ASP A 79 -4.19 16.11 -17.19
N ARG A 80 -4.19 16.88 -16.12
CA ARG A 80 -2.98 17.17 -15.35
C ARG A 80 -2.37 15.91 -14.77
N TYR A 81 -3.17 15.03 -14.16
CA TYR A 81 -2.68 13.78 -13.61
C TYR A 81 -2.21 12.80 -14.69
N GLN A 82 -2.87 12.77 -15.84
CA GLN A 82 -2.43 11.98 -16.99
C GLN A 82 -1.09 12.51 -17.52
N GLN A 83 -0.94 13.81 -17.63
CA GLN A 83 0.31 14.43 -18.07
C GLN A 83 1.44 14.15 -17.08
N GLU A 84 1.21 14.29 -15.79
CA GLU A 84 2.20 13.94 -14.76
C GLU A 84 2.60 12.46 -14.82
N ALA A 85 1.63 11.54 -15.05
CA ALA A 85 1.91 10.12 -15.21
C ALA A 85 2.75 9.84 -16.48
N VAL A 86 2.43 10.49 -17.59
CA VAL A 86 3.18 10.38 -18.85
C VAL A 86 4.60 10.93 -18.65
N ASP A 87 4.75 12.09 -18.05
CA ASP A 87 6.05 12.70 -17.75
C ASP A 87 6.89 11.83 -16.81
N MET A 88 6.26 11.21 -15.81
CA MET A 88 6.92 10.27 -14.92
C MET A 88 7.48 9.06 -15.70
N VAL A 89 6.69 8.52 -16.64
CA VAL A 89 7.10 7.38 -17.47
C VAL A 89 8.19 7.79 -18.48
N LEU A 90 8.02 8.91 -19.17
CA LEU A 90 8.93 9.36 -20.24
C LEU A 90 10.24 9.94 -19.70
N SER A 91 10.22 10.63 -18.56
CA SER A 91 11.42 11.24 -17.95
C SER A 91 12.45 10.23 -17.42
N GLY A 92 12.12 8.95 -17.39
CA GLY A 92 12.95 7.91 -16.79
C GLY A 92 13.00 7.94 -15.25
N ARG A 93 12.32 8.88 -14.59
CA ARG A 93 12.25 8.97 -13.11
C ARG A 93 11.61 7.72 -12.50
N ALA A 94 10.48 7.28 -13.05
CA ALA A 94 9.84 6.04 -12.63
C ALA A 94 10.79 4.85 -12.81
N ARG A 95 11.48 4.78 -13.95
CA ARG A 95 12.45 3.71 -14.21
C ARG A 95 13.58 3.72 -13.19
N ALA A 96 14.11 4.90 -12.87
CA ALA A 96 15.14 5.05 -11.85
C ALA A 96 14.64 4.60 -10.47
N ALA A 97 13.38 4.87 -10.13
CA ALA A 97 12.77 4.43 -8.87
C ALA A 97 12.72 2.91 -8.75
N PHE A 98 12.45 2.19 -9.85
CA PHE A 98 12.42 0.73 -9.85
C PHE A 98 13.79 0.07 -9.82
N ASP A 99 14.86 0.80 -10.10
CA ASP A 99 16.24 0.29 -10.11
C ASP A 99 16.84 0.35 -8.70
N ILE A 100 16.50 -0.64 -7.87
CA ILE A 100 17.04 -0.74 -6.49
C ILE A 100 18.54 -1.06 -6.44
N ASP A 101 19.16 -1.48 -7.55
CA ASP A 101 20.58 -1.75 -7.62
C ASP A 101 21.41 -0.46 -7.57
N ARG A 102 20.78 0.70 -7.73
CA ARG A 102 21.40 2.02 -7.49
C ARG A 102 21.64 2.33 -6.01
N GLU A 103 20.96 1.62 -5.11
CA GLU A 103 21.18 1.81 -3.68
C GLU A 103 22.39 1.03 -3.21
N SER A 104 23.07 1.57 -2.19
CA SER A 104 24.24 0.93 -1.61
C SER A 104 23.91 -0.44 -1.03
N ASP A 105 24.88 -1.32 -0.98
CA ASP A 105 24.72 -2.63 -0.35
C ASP A 105 24.32 -2.50 1.12
N ALA A 106 24.89 -1.55 1.84
CA ALA A 106 24.55 -1.30 3.25
C ALA A 106 23.07 -0.93 3.43
N LEU A 107 22.51 -0.08 2.55
CA LEU A 107 21.09 0.29 2.60
C LEU A 107 20.19 -0.90 2.22
N ARG A 108 20.56 -1.65 1.20
CA ARG A 108 19.83 -2.86 0.79
C ARG A 108 19.85 -3.94 1.88
N ASP A 109 20.95 -4.03 2.63
CA ASP A 109 21.06 -4.92 3.79
C ASP A 109 20.20 -4.43 4.96
N LEU A 110 20.06 -3.12 5.15
CA LEU A 110 19.19 -2.53 6.18
C LEU A 110 17.74 -2.98 5.99
N TYR A 111 17.20 -2.93 4.78
CA TYR A 111 15.84 -3.40 4.47
C TYR A 111 15.72 -4.93 4.45
N GLY A 112 16.83 -5.64 4.29
CA GLY A 112 16.88 -7.08 4.06
C GLY A 112 16.84 -7.48 2.59
N ARG A 113 17.61 -8.52 2.23
CA ARG A 113 17.80 -8.98 0.85
C ARG A 113 16.65 -9.86 0.33
N GLY A 114 15.61 -10.07 1.12
CA GLY A 114 14.42 -10.81 0.69
C GLY A 114 13.45 -9.96 -0.14
N PRO A 115 12.43 -10.58 -0.74
CA PRO A 115 11.42 -9.88 -1.56
C PRO A 115 10.75 -8.72 -0.83
N TRP A 116 10.37 -8.90 0.42
CA TRP A 116 9.69 -7.85 1.20
C TRP A 116 10.58 -6.63 1.44
N GLY A 117 11.85 -6.83 1.78
CA GLY A 117 12.83 -5.75 1.90
C GLY A 117 13.02 -4.99 0.59
N HIS A 118 13.14 -5.70 -0.52
CA HIS A 118 13.29 -5.10 -1.85
C HIS A 118 12.06 -4.31 -2.27
N TYR A 119 10.83 -4.82 -2.03
CA TYR A 119 9.60 -4.10 -2.36
C TYR A 119 9.40 -2.88 -1.49
N THR A 120 9.73 -2.98 -0.20
CA THR A 120 9.67 -1.85 0.73
C THR A 120 10.68 -0.76 0.36
N LEU A 121 11.90 -1.14 -0.02
CA LEU A 121 12.90 -0.19 -0.55
C LEU A 121 12.41 0.47 -1.85
N MET A 122 11.81 -0.30 -2.75
CA MET A 122 11.21 0.22 -3.98
C MET A 122 10.07 1.20 -3.68
N ALA A 123 9.21 0.89 -2.69
CA ALA A 123 8.14 1.77 -2.26
C ALA A 123 8.68 3.13 -1.77
N ARG A 124 9.73 3.15 -0.95
CA ARG A 124 10.40 4.38 -0.53
C ARG A 124 10.89 5.18 -1.74
N ARG A 125 11.53 4.53 -2.71
CA ARG A 125 12.03 5.19 -3.92
C ARG A 125 10.92 5.79 -4.77
N LEU A 126 9.76 5.12 -4.86
CA LEU A 126 8.59 5.63 -5.57
C LEU A 126 8.03 6.88 -4.87
N VAL A 127 7.90 6.85 -3.55
CA VAL A 127 7.46 8.02 -2.76
C VAL A 127 8.45 9.17 -2.93
N GLU A 128 9.76 8.92 -2.90
CA GLU A 128 10.80 9.92 -3.15
C GLU A 128 10.68 10.58 -4.55
N GLN A 129 10.08 9.88 -5.53
CA GLN A 129 9.79 10.43 -6.86
C GLN A 129 8.41 11.07 -6.97
N GLY A 130 7.68 11.23 -5.87
CA GLY A 130 6.40 11.93 -5.82
C GLY A 130 5.16 11.03 -5.96
N VAL A 131 5.30 9.70 -5.89
CA VAL A 131 4.13 8.81 -5.86
C VAL A 131 3.44 8.96 -4.51
N SER A 132 2.19 9.41 -4.54
CA SER A 132 1.43 9.79 -3.32
C SER A 132 1.00 8.60 -2.47
N PHE A 133 0.79 7.42 -3.07
CA PHE A 133 0.31 6.24 -2.36
C PHE A 133 0.92 4.96 -2.93
N VAL A 134 1.59 4.18 -2.08
CA VAL A 134 2.22 2.92 -2.47
C VAL A 134 1.83 1.82 -1.49
N THR A 135 1.33 0.70 -2.01
CA THR A 135 1.04 -0.49 -1.21
C THR A 135 2.07 -1.57 -1.47
N VAL A 136 2.64 -2.11 -0.40
CA VAL A 136 3.51 -3.29 -0.44
C VAL A 136 2.75 -4.47 0.13
N ASP A 137 2.43 -5.45 -0.72
CA ASP A 137 1.77 -6.67 -0.29
C ASP A 137 2.81 -7.68 0.24
N MET A 138 2.60 -8.11 1.48
CA MET A 138 3.41 -9.11 2.17
C MET A 138 2.53 -10.31 2.54
N PRO A 139 2.24 -11.23 1.60
CA PRO A 139 1.20 -12.23 1.72
C PRO A 139 1.54 -13.37 2.67
N HIS A 140 0.57 -14.29 2.83
CA HIS A 140 0.68 -15.61 3.48
C HIS A 140 0.67 -15.63 5.01
N TRP A 141 -0.15 -14.76 5.59
CA TRP A 141 -0.42 -14.74 7.02
C TRP A 141 -1.60 -15.63 7.45
N ASP A 142 -2.20 -16.39 6.50
CA ASP A 142 -3.35 -17.24 6.75
C ASP A 142 -2.97 -18.61 7.32
N ASN A 143 -2.51 -18.61 8.58
CA ASN A 143 -1.94 -19.76 9.23
C ASN A 143 -2.91 -20.46 10.20
N HIS A 144 -3.85 -21.24 9.64
CA HIS A 144 -4.76 -22.10 10.40
C HIS A 144 -4.07 -23.34 11.02
N SER A 145 -2.80 -23.53 10.71
CA SER A 145 -1.92 -24.55 11.30
C SER A 145 -0.48 -24.03 11.31
N LYS A 146 0.40 -24.63 12.11
CA LYS A 146 1.84 -24.30 12.15
C LYS A 146 2.12 -22.82 12.36
N ILE A 147 1.32 -22.13 13.17
CA ILE A 147 1.45 -20.68 13.36
C ILE A 147 2.83 -20.27 13.87
N LYS A 148 3.43 -21.06 14.76
CA LYS A 148 4.76 -20.77 15.31
C LYS A 148 5.80 -20.76 14.20
N ASP A 149 5.90 -21.84 13.44
CA ASP A 149 6.88 -21.97 12.33
C ASP A 149 6.71 -20.85 11.31
N ALA A 150 5.44 -20.53 11.00
CA ALA A 150 5.11 -19.47 10.05
C ALA A 150 5.53 -18.07 10.53
N LEU A 151 5.34 -17.76 11.80
CA LEU A 151 5.75 -16.48 12.39
C LEU A 151 7.28 -16.39 12.53
N GLU A 152 7.95 -17.44 12.99
CA GLU A 152 9.41 -17.50 13.08
C GLU A 152 10.08 -17.34 11.70
N ASP A 153 9.45 -17.84 10.63
CA ASP A 153 9.93 -17.67 9.26
C ASP A 153 9.73 -16.24 8.73
N ARG A 154 8.61 -15.57 9.03
CA ARG A 154 8.21 -14.33 8.37
C ARG A 154 8.46 -13.05 9.16
N LEU A 155 8.27 -13.08 10.48
CA LEU A 155 8.41 -11.86 11.30
C LEU A 155 9.78 -11.20 11.16
N PRO A 156 10.92 -11.93 11.09
CA PRO A 156 12.21 -11.27 10.91
C PRO A 156 12.34 -10.47 9.62
N TYR A 157 11.65 -10.88 8.54
CA TYR A 157 11.67 -10.14 7.27
C TYR A 157 10.75 -8.93 7.31
N LEU A 158 9.56 -9.06 7.90
CA LEU A 158 8.65 -7.94 8.13
C LEU A 158 9.31 -6.88 9.02
N ASP A 159 9.83 -7.30 10.16
CA ASP A 159 10.49 -6.43 11.13
C ASP A 159 11.63 -5.64 10.47
N ARG A 160 12.50 -6.35 9.75
CA ARG A 160 13.64 -5.73 9.06
C ARG A 160 13.21 -4.76 7.97
N ALA A 161 12.22 -5.12 7.16
CA ALA A 161 11.72 -4.27 6.09
C ALA A 161 11.08 -2.98 6.63
N VAL A 162 10.28 -3.10 7.69
CA VAL A 162 9.60 -1.95 8.31
C VAL A 162 10.61 -1.07 9.07
N ALA A 163 11.48 -1.67 9.89
CA ALA A 163 12.51 -0.91 10.62
C ALA A 163 13.46 -0.19 9.65
N GLY A 164 13.90 -0.87 8.58
CA GLY A 164 14.72 -0.28 7.53
C GLY A 164 14.06 0.89 6.82
N LEU A 165 12.76 0.76 6.53
CA LEU A 165 11.98 1.85 5.93
C LEU A 165 11.93 3.08 6.85
N LEU A 166 11.58 2.88 8.10
CA LEU A 166 11.45 4.00 9.06
C LEU A 166 12.78 4.70 9.29
N GLU A 167 13.86 3.95 9.41
CA GLU A 167 15.20 4.51 9.59
C GLU A 167 15.65 5.28 8.33
N ASP A 168 15.47 4.74 7.13
CA ASP A 168 15.84 5.39 5.87
C ASP A 168 15.00 6.67 5.63
N LEU A 169 13.68 6.62 5.86
CA LEU A 169 12.82 7.80 5.77
C LEU A 169 13.27 8.89 6.76
N LYS A 170 13.62 8.51 7.99
CA LYS A 170 14.11 9.43 9.01
C LYS A 170 15.43 10.07 8.59
N GLN A 171 16.41 9.28 8.14
CA GLN A 171 17.72 9.77 7.71
C GLN A 171 17.61 10.72 6.51
N ARG A 172 16.61 10.53 5.65
CA ARG A 172 16.34 11.39 4.48
C ARG A 172 15.49 12.62 4.82
N GLY A 173 15.01 12.74 6.04
CA GLY A 173 14.06 13.82 6.43
C GLY A 173 12.68 13.68 5.80
N MET A 174 12.31 12.47 5.35
CA MET A 174 11.04 12.19 4.68
C MET A 174 9.96 11.64 5.62
N LEU A 175 10.32 11.25 6.85
CA LEU A 175 9.40 10.54 7.75
C LEU A 175 8.21 11.40 8.17
N ASP A 176 8.42 12.69 8.37
CA ASP A 176 7.35 13.62 8.79
C ASP A 176 6.31 13.83 7.66
N ASP A 177 6.72 13.72 6.41
CA ASP A 177 5.86 13.88 5.23
C ASP A 177 5.36 12.54 4.65
N THR A 178 5.73 11.41 5.27
CA THR A 178 5.37 10.08 4.78
C THR A 178 4.72 9.26 5.88
N LEU A 179 3.41 9.02 5.75
CA LEU A 179 2.70 8.11 6.65
C LEU A 179 3.00 6.66 6.27
N VAL A 180 3.51 5.90 7.22
CA VAL A 180 3.71 4.44 7.10
C VAL A 180 2.62 3.72 7.89
N VAL A 181 1.85 2.87 7.20
CA VAL A 181 0.79 2.06 7.79
C VAL A 181 1.13 0.59 7.62
N VAL A 182 1.17 -0.18 8.72
CA VAL A 182 1.37 -1.64 8.68
C VAL A 182 0.16 -2.30 9.33
N MET A 183 -0.59 -3.07 8.55
CA MET A 183 -1.82 -3.71 8.99
C MET A 183 -2.12 -4.99 8.23
N GLY A 184 -2.99 -5.82 8.78
CA GLY A 184 -3.71 -6.87 8.08
C GLY A 184 -5.16 -6.47 7.88
N GLU A 185 -5.95 -7.36 7.28
CA GLU A 185 -7.38 -7.16 7.05
C GLU A 185 -8.22 -7.40 8.32
N PHE A 186 -7.76 -8.28 9.20
CA PHE A 186 -8.36 -8.61 10.51
C PHE A 186 -7.32 -9.29 11.41
N GLY A 187 -7.69 -9.53 12.67
CA GLY A 187 -6.84 -10.23 13.63
C GLY A 187 -6.94 -11.77 13.55
N ARG A 188 -6.27 -12.43 14.47
CA ARG A 188 -6.28 -13.90 14.62
C ARG A 188 -6.80 -14.28 15.99
N THR A 189 -7.47 -15.46 16.08
CA THR A 189 -8.08 -15.92 17.33
C THR A 189 -7.09 -15.90 18.49
N PRO A 190 -7.49 -15.38 19.67
CA PRO A 190 -6.64 -15.40 20.86
C PRO A 190 -6.28 -16.82 21.31
N LYS A 191 -7.21 -17.75 21.13
CA LYS A 191 -7.02 -19.17 21.42
C LYS A 191 -6.45 -19.88 20.19
N LEU A 192 -5.44 -20.72 20.42
CA LEU A 192 -4.94 -21.64 19.39
C LEU A 192 -5.98 -22.72 19.09
N ASN A 193 -6.11 -23.09 17.83
CA ASN A 193 -6.84 -24.27 17.41
C ASN A 193 -5.97 -25.54 17.48
N SER A 194 -6.52 -26.70 17.16
CA SER A 194 -5.81 -28.00 17.15
C SER A 194 -5.09 -28.29 15.82
N GLY A 195 -5.04 -27.33 14.91
CA GLY A 195 -4.53 -27.53 13.55
C GLY A 195 -5.63 -27.87 12.55
N GLN A 196 -5.25 -28.30 11.36
CA GLN A 196 -6.14 -28.67 10.26
C GLN A 196 -6.11 -30.17 10.00
N PRO A 197 -7.12 -30.76 9.30
CA PRO A 197 -7.08 -32.14 8.87
C PRO A 197 -5.77 -32.49 8.15
N GLY A 198 -5.09 -33.55 8.63
CA GLY A 198 -3.77 -33.95 8.11
C GLY A 198 -2.58 -33.14 8.63
N ILE A 199 -2.80 -32.04 9.35
CA ILE A 199 -1.74 -31.22 9.96
C ILE A 199 -2.16 -30.84 11.38
N PRO A 200 -2.07 -31.77 12.37
CA PRO A 200 -2.50 -31.54 13.75
C PRO A 200 -1.49 -30.69 14.54
N ILE A 201 -1.05 -29.58 13.99
CA ILE A 201 -0.13 -28.61 14.60
C ILE A 201 -0.89 -27.31 14.78
N PRO A 202 -0.91 -26.73 15.99
CA PRO A 202 -1.74 -25.56 16.29
C PRO A 202 -1.55 -24.38 15.33
N GLY A 203 -2.64 -23.70 15.06
CA GLY A 203 -2.73 -22.46 14.30
C GLY A 203 -3.69 -21.47 14.95
N ARG A 204 -4.05 -20.42 14.20
CA ARG A 204 -5.05 -19.42 14.61
C ARG A 204 -6.00 -19.15 13.44
N ASP A 205 -7.27 -19.05 13.75
CA ASP A 205 -8.31 -18.74 12.77
C ASP A 205 -8.52 -17.22 12.65
N HIS A 206 -9.40 -16.81 11.74
CA HIS A 206 -9.75 -15.42 11.54
C HIS A 206 -10.49 -14.86 12.76
N TRP A 207 -10.18 -13.61 13.14
CA TRP A 207 -10.79 -12.95 14.29
C TRP A 207 -11.01 -11.46 14.02
N GLY A 208 -12.21 -11.11 13.62
CA GLY A 208 -12.57 -9.72 13.30
C GLY A 208 -12.80 -8.83 14.54
N GLN A 209 -12.79 -9.38 15.76
CA GLN A 209 -13.10 -8.63 16.98
C GLN A 209 -11.93 -7.81 17.54
N ALA A 210 -10.70 -8.15 17.18
CA ALA A 210 -9.51 -7.42 17.62
C ALA A 210 -8.37 -7.59 16.62
N MET A 211 -7.71 -6.48 16.31
CA MET A 211 -6.47 -6.44 15.51
C MET A 211 -5.60 -5.29 15.97
N SER A 212 -4.37 -5.25 15.50
CA SER A 212 -3.43 -4.16 15.75
C SER A 212 -2.99 -3.53 14.43
N VAL A 213 -2.80 -2.21 14.43
CA VAL A 213 -2.29 -1.43 13.31
C VAL A 213 -1.09 -0.62 13.80
N ILE A 214 -0.03 -0.53 13.00
CA ILE A 214 1.09 0.36 13.26
C ILE A 214 0.94 1.58 12.37
N LEU A 215 1.06 2.77 12.95
CA LEU A 215 1.12 4.05 12.26
C LEU A 215 2.42 4.75 12.65
N ALA A 216 3.18 5.21 11.66
CA ALA A 216 4.43 5.93 11.90
C ALA A 216 4.64 7.03 10.85
N GLY A 217 5.29 8.13 11.23
CA GLY A 217 5.52 9.26 10.33
C GLY A 217 4.27 10.09 10.03
N GLY A 218 4.27 10.81 8.91
CA GLY A 218 3.14 11.64 8.45
C GLY A 218 2.77 12.77 9.40
N GLY A 219 3.72 13.29 10.19
CA GLY A 219 3.47 14.32 11.20
C GLY A 219 2.73 13.82 12.46
N LEU A 220 2.48 12.51 12.57
CA LEU A 220 1.75 11.94 13.70
C LEU A 220 2.60 11.93 14.98
N LYS A 221 1.96 12.13 16.13
CA LYS A 221 2.53 11.94 17.47
C LYS A 221 2.66 10.45 17.78
N THR A 222 3.75 9.84 17.35
CA THR A 222 4.04 8.41 17.50
C THR A 222 4.63 8.06 18.89
N GLY A 223 5.04 6.79 19.07
CA GLY A 223 5.64 6.33 20.33
C GLY A 223 4.63 6.03 21.42
N GLN A 224 3.36 5.84 21.10
CA GLN A 224 2.28 5.56 22.04
C GLN A 224 1.45 4.33 21.60
N VAL A 225 0.77 3.72 22.55
CA VAL A 225 -0.21 2.65 22.30
C VAL A 225 -1.61 3.21 22.55
N ILE A 226 -2.50 3.03 21.59
CA ILE A 226 -3.88 3.49 21.64
C ILE A 226 -4.81 2.29 21.66
N GLY A 227 -5.69 2.25 22.65
CA GLY A 227 -6.59 1.13 22.87
C GLY A 227 -5.97 0.02 23.70
N ALA A 228 -6.83 -0.81 24.25
CA ALA A 228 -6.46 -2.02 24.95
C ALA A 228 -7.54 -3.07 24.80
N THR A 229 -7.14 -4.33 24.77
CA THR A 229 -8.05 -5.49 24.79
C THR A 229 -8.32 -5.94 26.22
N ASN A 230 -9.30 -6.82 26.41
CA ASN A 230 -9.44 -7.57 27.64
C ASN A 230 -8.20 -8.46 27.89
N SER A 231 -8.08 -9.05 29.08
CA SER A 231 -6.91 -9.86 29.48
C SER A 231 -6.68 -11.09 28.62
N LYS A 232 -7.68 -11.51 27.82
CA LYS A 232 -7.60 -12.65 26.91
C LYS A 232 -7.36 -12.24 25.46
N ALA A 233 -7.22 -10.95 25.16
CA ALA A 233 -7.08 -10.39 23.81
C ALA A 233 -8.25 -10.73 22.86
N GLU A 234 -9.47 -10.85 23.40
CA GLU A 234 -10.64 -11.25 22.62
C GLU A 234 -11.30 -10.06 21.89
N HIS A 235 -11.39 -8.90 22.56
CA HIS A 235 -12.01 -7.69 22.01
C HIS A 235 -11.46 -6.44 22.71
N PRO A 236 -11.55 -5.25 22.07
CA PRO A 236 -11.16 -3.99 22.69
C PRO A 236 -12.07 -3.64 23.88
N VAL A 237 -11.50 -3.13 24.97
CA VAL A 237 -12.21 -2.67 26.17
C VAL A 237 -11.94 -1.21 26.51
N ALA A 238 -10.90 -0.61 25.89
CA ALA A 238 -10.57 0.80 26.07
C ALA A 238 -10.20 1.42 24.73
N ARG A 239 -10.70 2.63 24.47
CA ARG A 239 -10.45 3.39 23.24
C ARG A 239 -10.55 2.50 21.98
N ALA A 240 -11.64 1.74 21.87
CA ALA A 240 -11.90 0.90 20.69
C ALA A 240 -11.91 1.76 19.43
N LEU A 241 -11.16 1.33 18.43
CA LEU A 241 -11.09 1.95 17.11
C LEU A 241 -11.70 1.00 16.07
N LYS A 242 -12.24 1.59 15.02
CA LYS A 242 -12.76 0.86 13.86
C LYS A 242 -11.83 1.04 12.66
N PRO A 243 -11.91 0.19 11.63
CA PRO A 243 -11.20 0.40 10.37
C PRO A 243 -11.46 1.78 9.75
N ASP A 244 -12.70 2.28 9.86
CA ASP A 244 -13.09 3.61 9.38
C ASP A 244 -12.32 4.74 10.08
N ASP A 245 -11.96 4.58 11.36
CA ASP A 245 -11.14 5.57 12.09
C ASP A 245 -9.71 5.62 11.55
N VAL A 246 -9.16 4.46 11.16
CA VAL A 246 -7.85 4.36 10.50
C VAL A 246 -7.92 5.03 9.12
N LEU A 247 -8.95 4.76 8.33
CA LEU A 247 -9.16 5.40 7.03
C LEU A 247 -9.30 6.91 7.17
N ALA A 248 -10.14 7.39 8.10
CA ALA A 248 -10.30 8.82 8.37
C ALA A 248 -8.96 9.47 8.76
N THR A 249 -8.13 8.78 9.53
CA THR A 249 -6.80 9.26 9.90
C THR A 249 -5.88 9.35 8.68
N ILE A 250 -5.86 8.34 7.83
CA ILE A 250 -5.07 8.33 6.58
C ILE A 250 -5.47 9.49 5.68
N TYR A 251 -6.78 9.69 5.44
CA TYR A 251 -7.26 10.79 4.61
C TYR A 251 -6.91 12.16 5.22
N THR A 252 -7.04 12.32 6.54
CA THR A 252 -6.66 13.56 7.22
C THR A 252 -5.17 13.87 7.03
N VAL A 253 -4.29 12.88 7.16
CA VAL A 253 -2.85 13.06 6.92
C VAL A 253 -2.56 13.42 5.46
N LEU A 254 -3.33 12.87 4.52
CA LEU A 254 -3.24 13.22 3.09
C LEU A 254 -3.83 14.60 2.76
N GLY A 255 -4.37 15.33 3.75
CA GLY A 255 -5.03 16.62 3.53
C GLY A 255 -6.41 16.51 2.89
N ILE A 256 -7.02 15.33 2.91
CA ILE A 256 -8.35 15.06 2.38
C ILE A 256 -9.35 15.02 3.53
N ASP A 257 -10.41 15.82 3.45
CA ASP A 257 -11.50 15.79 4.44
C ASP A 257 -12.26 14.45 4.34
N PRO A 258 -12.25 13.60 5.39
CA PRO A 258 -12.97 12.34 5.40
C PRO A 258 -14.48 12.47 5.24
N GLN A 259 -15.04 13.64 5.51
CA GLN A 259 -16.48 13.94 5.37
C GLN A 259 -16.86 14.35 3.94
N THR A 260 -15.89 14.43 3.02
CA THR A 260 -16.17 14.73 1.61
C THR A 260 -17.14 13.71 1.03
N ASN A 261 -18.18 14.20 0.36
CA ASN A 261 -19.14 13.35 -0.35
C ASN A 261 -18.85 13.35 -1.85
N PHE A 262 -19.01 12.21 -2.47
CA PHE A 262 -19.11 12.07 -3.92
C PHE A 262 -20.41 11.39 -4.30
N GLN A 263 -20.83 11.52 -5.55
CA GLN A 263 -22.08 10.93 -6.03
C GLN A 263 -21.82 9.52 -6.56
N ASP A 264 -22.67 8.58 -6.17
CA ASP A 264 -22.71 7.26 -6.80
C ASP A 264 -23.37 7.34 -8.20
N PHE A 265 -23.42 6.22 -8.92
CA PHE A 265 -24.05 6.16 -10.24
C PHE A 265 -25.54 6.53 -10.27
N ALA A 266 -26.23 6.52 -9.13
CA ALA A 266 -27.62 6.95 -8.99
C ALA A 266 -27.74 8.42 -8.58
N GLY A 267 -26.63 9.16 -8.49
CA GLY A 267 -26.58 10.55 -8.05
C GLY A 267 -26.78 10.75 -6.54
N ARG A 268 -26.64 9.70 -5.74
CA ARG A 268 -26.78 9.79 -4.28
C ARG A 268 -25.44 10.19 -3.66
N PRO A 269 -25.42 11.14 -2.70
CA PRO A 269 -24.20 11.48 -1.99
C PRO A 269 -23.75 10.28 -1.12
N VAL A 270 -22.48 9.89 -1.30
CA VAL A 270 -21.82 8.85 -0.51
C VAL A 270 -20.60 9.46 0.15
N PRO A 271 -20.47 9.42 1.48
CA PRO A 271 -19.32 9.97 2.17
C PRO A 271 -18.07 9.13 1.86
N LEU A 272 -16.91 9.78 1.83
CA LEU A 272 -15.62 9.13 1.63
C LEU A 272 -15.33 8.11 2.75
N VAL A 273 -15.68 8.48 4.00
CA VAL A 273 -15.66 7.58 5.16
C VAL A 273 -16.99 7.70 5.90
N ASP A 274 -17.77 6.63 5.94
CA ASP A 274 -19.15 6.66 6.40
C ASP A 274 -19.29 7.03 7.91
N HIS A 275 -18.52 6.38 8.78
CA HIS A 275 -18.68 6.53 10.25
C HIS A 275 -17.35 6.74 10.99
N GLY A 276 -16.23 6.89 10.28
CA GLY A 276 -14.91 7.03 10.87
C GLY A 276 -14.62 8.43 11.37
N GLN A 277 -13.85 8.52 12.43
CA GLN A 277 -13.26 9.75 12.93
C GLN A 277 -11.75 9.59 13.04
N ALA A 278 -11.01 10.60 12.55
CA ALA A 278 -9.56 10.57 12.69
C ALA A 278 -9.14 10.38 14.17
N ILE A 279 -8.14 9.55 14.40
CA ILE A 279 -7.73 9.12 15.74
C ILE A 279 -7.17 10.30 16.53
N ARG A 280 -7.94 10.77 17.51
CA ARG A 280 -7.55 11.90 18.36
C ARG A 280 -6.34 11.54 19.21
N GLY A 281 -5.40 12.46 19.31
CA GLY A 281 -4.20 12.35 20.14
C GLY A 281 -2.96 11.86 19.40
N ILE A 282 -3.10 11.50 18.12
CA ILE A 282 -1.94 11.22 17.25
C ILE A 282 -1.77 12.25 16.12
N LEU A 283 -2.79 13.03 15.85
CA LEU A 283 -2.76 14.17 14.91
C LEU A 283 -2.17 15.41 15.57
#